data_21cfcbaaaadf0292e9c7966e8815a3d7
#
_entry.id   21cfcbaaaadf0292e9c7966e8815a3d7
#
_cell.length_a   1.000
_cell.length_b   1.000
_cell.length_c   1.000
_cell.angle_alpha   90.00
_cell.angle_beta   90.00
_cell.angle_gamma   90.00
#
_symmetry.space_group_name_H-M   'P 1'
#
loop_
_entity.id
_entity.type
_entity.pdbx_description
1 polymer ?
#
loop_
_entity_poly.entity_id
_entity_poly.type
_entity_poly.pdbx_seq_one_letter_code
_entity_poly.pdbx_strand_id
1 'polypeptide(L)'
;MNICLKHICLLSFCIISIQSIAPTSNDLPSTFFKSTGYIKNIFSLPSSSSLQTQPWSGSYWPNSNGGIGWRYSAQYQIYSQPYDHYSKYESSYFPSYVANNYSPSEKYDLLLGDYSYTLTRVVRSKIGTSATWEGKCHGWAPASFLEPRPTKPVTLYASDGYTPVTFYPDDIKALITQFYSESISNYRTDTMGSNCISGTNSNGCKDTNPSSFYLAITNLIGIQKRPMLIDSSLNYQIWNYPVYKYSTKYYNVNTNYIGSIKQSLVSIDAALKSKVNNAKVSAKQSAKGTKYLLGVKMTAYYSNEIVPSRTTQGSGLVSSNKVYNFILDLDGNYNIIGGTWVSSDHPDFIWKINESGIFRDRYDNVFSFFGTSDELKRMTQTAKVLSSKGQVIYAVVKYLVNKSK
;
A
#
# COMPACT_ATOMS: atom_id res chain seq x y z
N MET A 1 33.32 -18.88 -52.19
CA MET A 1 33.92 -19.62 -51.06
C MET A 1 33.32 -19.00 -49.79
N ASN A 2 32.16 -19.54 -49.37
CA ASN A 2 31.35 -19.00 -48.27
C ASN A 2 31.76 -19.73 -46.99
N ILE A 3 32.25 -18.96 -46.02
CA ILE A 3 32.53 -19.48 -44.66
C ILE A 3 31.37 -19.02 -43.77
N CYS A 4 30.56 -20.01 -43.39
CA CYS A 4 29.46 -19.88 -42.47
C CYS A 4 30.00 -19.90 -41.03
N LEU A 5 30.03 -18.74 -40.32
CA LEU A 5 30.34 -18.70 -38.90
C LEU A 5 29.06 -19.07 -38.09
N LYS A 6 29.10 -20.21 -37.45
CA LYS A 6 28.11 -20.63 -36.47
C LYS A 6 28.25 -19.77 -35.21
N HIS A 7 27.23 -18.98 -34.91
CA HIS A 7 27.09 -18.32 -33.61
C HIS A 7 26.66 -19.36 -32.58
N ILE A 8 27.56 -19.67 -31.68
CA ILE A 8 27.25 -20.43 -30.45
C ILE A 8 26.64 -19.43 -29.48
N CYS A 9 25.31 -19.53 -29.30
CA CYS A 9 24.59 -18.80 -28.27
C CYS A 9 24.91 -19.45 -26.91
N LEU A 10 25.84 -18.88 -26.17
CA LEU A 10 26.08 -19.22 -24.78
C LEU A 10 24.92 -18.66 -23.96
N LEU A 11 23.96 -19.51 -23.61
CA LEU A 11 22.97 -19.26 -22.56
C LEU A 11 23.73 -19.10 -21.25
N SER A 12 24.05 -17.86 -20.89
CA SER A 12 24.47 -17.49 -19.54
C SER A 12 23.31 -17.75 -18.60
N PHE A 13 23.32 -18.91 -17.95
CA PHE A 13 22.50 -19.12 -16.76
C PHE A 13 23.01 -18.15 -15.69
N CYS A 14 22.30 -17.04 -15.50
CA CYS A 14 22.48 -16.18 -14.37
C CYS A 14 22.10 -16.99 -13.13
N ILE A 15 23.09 -17.56 -12.45
CA ILE A 15 22.90 -18.17 -11.13
C ILE A 15 22.62 -17.01 -10.19
N ILE A 16 21.34 -16.73 -9.97
CA ILE A 16 20.91 -15.85 -8.89
C ILE A 16 21.39 -16.51 -7.61
N SER A 17 22.40 -15.95 -6.98
CA SER A 17 22.86 -16.39 -5.66
C SER A 17 21.78 -16.04 -4.65
N ILE A 18 20.86 -16.97 -4.40
CA ILE A 18 19.88 -16.89 -3.32
C ILE A 18 20.67 -17.02 -2.02
N GLN A 19 21.00 -15.91 -1.39
CA GLN A 19 21.58 -15.91 -0.06
C GLN A 19 20.44 -16.04 0.97
N SER A 20 20.39 -17.17 1.65
CA SER A 20 19.68 -17.26 2.92
C SER A 20 20.48 -16.52 3.99
N ILE A 21 19.87 -15.56 4.63
CA ILE A 21 20.55 -14.76 5.64
C ILE A 21 19.58 -14.59 6.81
N ALA A 22 20.10 -14.63 8.03
CA ALA A 22 19.38 -14.13 9.19
C ALA A 22 18.94 -12.67 8.92
N PRO A 23 17.78 -12.21 9.43
CA PRO A 23 17.36 -10.84 9.27
C PRO A 23 18.48 -9.85 9.60
N THR A 24 18.67 -8.87 8.74
CA THR A 24 19.68 -7.81 8.94
C THR A 24 19.10 -6.65 9.74
N SER A 25 19.91 -5.64 10.07
CA SER A 25 19.47 -4.47 10.85
C SER A 25 18.23 -3.78 10.29
N ASN A 26 18.04 -3.79 8.96
CA ASN A 26 16.89 -3.16 8.28
C ASN A 26 15.67 -4.08 8.19
N ASP A 27 15.76 -5.32 8.66
CA ASP A 27 14.76 -6.34 8.49
C ASP A 27 14.49 -7.13 9.78
N LEU A 28 14.81 -6.53 10.94
CA LEU A 28 14.64 -7.17 12.23
C LEU A 28 13.19 -7.05 12.72
N PRO A 29 12.49 -8.17 12.96
CA PRO A 29 11.17 -8.16 13.58
C PRO A 29 11.14 -7.43 14.93
N SER A 30 12.20 -7.51 15.73
CA SER A 30 12.30 -6.80 17.00
C SER A 30 12.21 -5.29 16.85
N THR A 31 12.83 -4.72 15.80
CA THR A 31 12.74 -3.29 15.50
C THR A 31 11.35 -2.91 14.98
N PHE A 32 10.74 -3.77 14.17
CA PHE A 32 9.42 -3.56 13.60
C PHE A 32 8.31 -3.63 14.67
N PHE A 33 8.37 -4.62 15.57
CA PHE A 33 7.37 -4.79 16.63
C PHE A 33 7.63 -3.94 17.88
N LYS A 34 8.87 -3.49 18.11
CA LYS A 34 9.27 -2.66 19.26
C LYS A 34 8.69 -3.19 20.59
N SER A 35 7.97 -2.34 21.31
CA SER A 35 7.39 -2.64 22.62
C SER A 35 6.17 -3.57 22.59
N THR A 36 5.56 -3.79 21.42
CA THR A 36 4.36 -4.64 21.34
C THR A 36 4.66 -6.12 21.46
N GLY A 37 5.94 -6.51 21.31
CA GLY A 37 6.35 -7.90 21.29
C GLY A 37 5.82 -8.68 20.08
N TYR A 38 6.34 -9.88 19.89
CA TYR A 38 5.87 -10.80 18.85
C TYR A 38 6.21 -12.25 19.19
N ILE A 39 5.42 -13.18 18.69
CA ILE A 39 5.59 -14.61 18.85
C ILE A 39 6.53 -15.13 17.77
N LYS A 40 7.56 -15.89 18.15
CA LYS A 40 8.56 -16.48 17.25
C LYS A 40 8.36 -17.97 17.02
N ASN A 41 7.74 -18.67 17.99
CA ASN A 41 7.58 -20.12 17.92
C ASN A 41 6.53 -20.48 16.87
N ILE A 42 6.92 -21.32 15.90
CA ILE A 42 6.06 -21.68 14.75
C ILE A 42 4.76 -22.38 15.19
N PHE A 43 4.76 -23.14 16.28
CA PHE A 43 3.58 -23.85 16.78
C PHE A 43 2.58 -22.94 17.49
N SER A 44 3.00 -21.74 17.87
CA SER A 44 2.15 -20.73 18.53
C SER A 44 1.57 -19.72 17.54
N LEU A 45 1.91 -19.81 16.26
CA LEU A 45 1.43 -18.92 15.20
C LEU A 45 0.29 -19.57 14.42
N PRO A 46 -0.81 -18.84 14.15
CA PRO A 46 -1.92 -19.39 13.37
C PRO A 46 -1.52 -19.57 11.90
N SER A 47 -1.89 -20.71 11.32
CA SER A 47 -1.66 -21.02 9.89
C SER A 47 -2.54 -20.21 8.93
N SER A 48 -3.61 -19.60 9.43
CA SER A 48 -4.48 -18.71 8.66
C SER A 48 -5.18 -17.72 9.56
N SER A 49 -5.48 -16.55 9.03
CA SER A 49 -6.28 -15.54 9.72
C SER A 49 -6.80 -14.51 8.73
N SER A 50 -7.83 -13.77 9.16
CA SER A 50 -8.33 -12.58 8.47
C SER A 50 -8.66 -11.48 9.47
N LEU A 51 -8.65 -10.24 9.00
CA LEU A 51 -9.25 -9.12 9.70
C LEU A 51 -10.78 -9.23 9.63
N GLN A 52 -11.46 -8.57 10.54
CA GLN A 52 -12.92 -8.52 10.57
C GLN A 52 -13.48 -7.79 9.34
N THR A 53 -12.82 -6.73 8.92
CA THR A 53 -13.23 -5.91 7.79
C THR A 53 -12.15 -5.94 6.70
N GLN A 54 -12.58 -6.16 5.46
CA GLN A 54 -11.71 -6.01 4.31
C GLN A 54 -11.44 -4.52 4.07
N PRO A 55 -10.19 -4.08 3.86
CA PRO A 55 -9.88 -2.73 3.40
C PRO A 55 -10.62 -2.39 2.11
N TRP A 56 -11.10 -1.17 1.95
CA TRP A 56 -11.85 -0.81 0.75
C TRP A 56 -10.93 -0.61 -0.47
N SER A 57 -11.44 -0.99 -1.64
CA SER A 57 -10.77 -0.75 -2.92
C SER A 57 -10.89 0.71 -3.34
N GLY A 58 -9.83 1.25 -3.89
CA GLY A 58 -9.74 2.62 -4.39
C GLY A 58 -8.75 2.73 -5.53
N SER A 59 -8.57 3.93 -6.06
CA SER A 59 -7.57 4.20 -7.10
C SER A 59 -6.24 4.62 -6.47
N TYR A 60 -5.13 4.28 -7.14
CA TYR A 60 -3.83 4.86 -6.81
C TYR A 60 -3.67 6.30 -7.32
N TRP A 61 -4.67 6.83 -8.00
CA TRP A 61 -4.70 8.21 -8.51
C TRP A 61 -3.41 8.58 -9.23
N PRO A 62 -3.19 8.07 -10.47
CA PRO A 62 -1.93 8.24 -11.20
C PRO A 62 -1.57 9.70 -11.38
N ASN A 63 -0.35 10.05 -11.01
CA ASN A 63 0.18 11.41 -11.15
C ASN A 63 0.23 11.86 -12.63
N SER A 64 0.50 10.94 -13.53
CA SER A 64 0.48 11.18 -14.98
C SER A 64 -0.89 11.65 -15.50
N ASN A 65 -1.98 11.29 -14.82
CA ASN A 65 -3.34 11.76 -15.11
C ASN A 65 -3.75 12.98 -14.28
N GLY A 66 -2.85 13.51 -13.45
CA GLY A 66 -3.10 14.63 -12.55
C GLY A 66 -3.59 14.26 -11.16
N GLY A 67 -3.37 13.02 -10.72
CA GLY A 67 -3.75 12.57 -9.39
C GLY A 67 -5.24 12.76 -9.11
N ILE A 68 -5.59 13.30 -7.96
CA ILE A 68 -6.99 13.60 -7.59
C ILE A 68 -7.58 14.82 -8.36
N GLY A 69 -6.77 15.47 -9.21
CA GLY A 69 -7.21 16.48 -10.18
C GLY A 69 -7.75 15.86 -11.48
N TRP A 70 -7.80 14.54 -11.58
CA TRP A 70 -8.36 13.84 -12.72
C TRP A 70 -9.89 13.82 -12.68
N ARG A 71 -10.53 14.30 -13.75
CA ARG A 71 -12.00 14.24 -13.96
C ARG A 71 -12.40 12.86 -14.47
N TYR A 72 -12.23 11.84 -13.67
CA TYR A 72 -12.26 10.41 -14.03
C TYR A 72 -13.56 9.89 -14.67
N SER A 73 -14.68 10.62 -14.56
CA SER A 73 -15.97 10.23 -15.15
C SER A 73 -16.47 11.23 -16.19
N ALA A 74 -15.64 12.17 -16.58
CA ALA A 74 -16.04 13.13 -17.61
C ALA A 74 -16.01 12.45 -18.99
N GLN A 75 -17.08 12.63 -19.77
CA GLN A 75 -17.20 12.10 -21.13
C GLN A 75 -16.12 12.67 -22.08
N TYR A 76 -15.65 13.88 -21.76
CA TYR A 76 -14.51 14.53 -22.43
C TYR A 76 -13.46 14.81 -21.36
N GLN A 77 -12.39 14.01 -21.37
CA GLN A 77 -11.21 14.30 -20.58
C GLN A 77 -10.49 15.48 -21.22
N ILE A 78 -10.87 16.68 -20.84
CA ILE A 78 -10.19 17.89 -21.30
C ILE A 78 -8.89 17.99 -20.48
N TYR A 79 -7.87 17.23 -20.89
CA TYR A 79 -6.54 17.29 -20.30
C TYR A 79 -5.81 18.61 -20.60
N SER A 80 -6.30 19.39 -21.56
CA SER A 80 -5.58 20.49 -22.18
C SER A 80 -6.17 21.88 -21.92
N GLN A 81 -7.28 22.01 -21.19
CA GLN A 81 -7.78 23.35 -20.87
C GLN A 81 -6.97 23.94 -19.72
N PRO A 82 -6.30 25.09 -19.91
CA PRO A 82 -5.67 25.82 -18.82
C PRO A 82 -6.74 26.17 -17.78
N TYR A 83 -6.41 26.01 -16.49
CA TYR A 83 -7.28 26.40 -15.37
C TYR A 83 -7.61 27.89 -15.35
N ASP A 84 -6.93 28.69 -16.17
CA ASP A 84 -7.13 30.13 -16.30
C ASP A 84 -8.53 30.52 -16.83
N HIS A 85 -9.29 29.55 -17.34
CA HIS A 85 -10.72 29.76 -17.71
C HIS A 85 -11.69 29.65 -16.53
N TYR A 86 -11.25 29.19 -15.36
CA TYR A 86 -12.11 29.17 -14.15
C TYR A 86 -12.01 30.49 -13.43
N SER A 87 -12.61 31.55 -14.03
CA SER A 87 -12.68 32.86 -13.41
C SER A 87 -13.72 32.86 -12.26
N LYS A 88 -13.55 33.78 -11.32
CA LYS A 88 -14.48 34.05 -10.22
C LYS A 88 -15.95 34.21 -10.72
N TYR A 89 -16.14 34.60 -11.95
CA TYR A 89 -17.46 34.79 -12.57
C TYR A 89 -18.14 33.47 -12.92
N GLU A 90 -17.39 32.40 -13.16
CA GLU A 90 -17.98 31.10 -13.46
C GLU A 90 -18.56 30.43 -12.23
N SER A 91 -18.01 30.68 -11.04
CA SER A 91 -18.48 30.09 -9.77
C SER A 91 -19.86 30.55 -9.33
N SER A 92 -20.24 31.78 -9.67
CA SER A 92 -21.57 32.34 -9.30
C SER A 92 -22.68 31.91 -10.27
N TYR A 93 -22.35 31.29 -11.40
CA TYR A 93 -23.29 30.90 -12.45
C TYR A 93 -23.34 29.41 -12.75
N PHE A 94 -22.56 28.59 -12.03
CA PHE A 94 -22.51 27.16 -12.33
C PHE A 94 -23.76 26.44 -11.88
N PRO A 95 -24.51 25.86 -12.83
CA PRO A 95 -25.51 24.88 -12.48
C PRO A 95 -24.81 23.72 -11.73
N SER A 96 -25.49 23.17 -10.72
CA SER A 96 -24.98 22.04 -9.91
C SER A 96 -24.42 20.86 -10.72
N TYR A 97 -24.92 20.65 -11.96
CA TYR A 97 -24.43 19.61 -12.85
C TYR A 97 -22.98 19.84 -13.34
N VAL A 98 -22.52 21.08 -13.42
CA VAL A 98 -21.13 21.40 -13.83
C VAL A 98 -20.18 21.07 -12.69
N ALA A 99 -20.49 21.53 -11.47
CA ALA A 99 -19.71 21.19 -10.28
C ALA A 99 -19.65 19.67 -10.05
N ASN A 100 -20.70 18.93 -10.39
CA ASN A 100 -20.71 17.48 -10.28
C ASN A 100 -19.71 16.79 -11.24
N ASN A 101 -19.31 17.43 -12.32
CA ASN A 101 -18.33 16.91 -13.26
C ASN A 101 -16.88 17.25 -12.90
N TYR A 102 -16.67 18.06 -11.89
CA TYR A 102 -15.34 18.41 -11.40
C TYR A 102 -14.61 17.21 -10.80
N SER A 103 -13.28 17.27 -10.84
CA SER A 103 -12.41 16.33 -10.14
C SER A 103 -12.56 16.48 -8.62
N PRO A 104 -12.11 15.48 -7.85
CA PRO A 104 -12.14 15.57 -6.38
C PRO A 104 -11.45 16.82 -5.84
N SER A 105 -10.29 17.23 -6.39
CA SER A 105 -9.59 18.44 -5.95
C SER A 105 -10.30 19.72 -6.36
N GLU A 106 -10.89 19.79 -7.57
CA GLU A 106 -11.68 20.95 -7.99
C GLU A 106 -12.91 21.15 -7.09
N LYS A 107 -13.60 20.06 -6.72
CA LYS A 107 -14.71 20.10 -5.77
C LYS A 107 -14.27 20.60 -4.39
N TYR A 108 -13.10 20.15 -3.93
CA TYR A 108 -12.53 20.59 -2.66
C TYR A 108 -12.18 22.07 -2.68
N ASP A 109 -11.49 22.56 -3.72
CA ASP A 109 -11.15 23.96 -3.90
C ASP A 109 -12.42 24.84 -3.97
N LEU A 110 -13.42 24.43 -4.76
CA LEU A 110 -14.71 25.12 -4.88
C LEU A 110 -15.45 25.18 -3.53
N LEU A 111 -15.52 24.04 -2.82
CA LEU A 111 -16.18 23.95 -1.51
C LEU A 111 -15.62 24.99 -0.53
N LEU A 112 -14.31 25.17 -0.51
CA LEU A 112 -13.59 26.08 0.37
C LEU A 112 -13.48 27.53 -0.15
N GLY A 113 -14.05 27.83 -1.32
CA GLY A 113 -13.99 29.15 -1.93
C GLY A 113 -12.59 29.53 -2.45
N ASP A 114 -11.77 28.53 -2.74
CA ASP A 114 -10.50 28.74 -3.43
C ASP A 114 -10.66 28.72 -4.95
N TYR A 115 -11.14 29.83 -5.49
CA TYR A 115 -11.35 30.02 -6.91
C TYR A 115 -10.05 30.11 -7.74
N SER A 116 -8.89 30.06 -7.07
CA SER A 116 -7.60 29.90 -7.73
C SER A 116 -7.27 28.41 -8.01
N TYR A 117 -8.08 27.49 -7.48
CA TYR A 117 -7.92 26.04 -7.62
C TYR A 117 -6.51 25.57 -7.22
N THR A 118 -6.04 26.01 -6.06
CA THR A 118 -4.65 25.81 -5.61
C THR A 118 -4.31 24.32 -5.48
N LEU A 119 -5.16 23.51 -4.82
CA LEU A 119 -4.93 22.09 -4.69
C LEU A 119 -4.87 21.41 -6.08
N THR A 120 -5.83 21.73 -6.92
CA THR A 120 -5.94 21.17 -8.26
C THR A 120 -4.71 21.47 -9.10
N ARG A 121 -4.20 22.72 -9.07
CA ARG A 121 -2.95 23.10 -9.76
C ARG A 121 -1.75 22.29 -9.26
N VAL A 122 -1.63 22.13 -7.95
CA VAL A 122 -0.52 21.39 -7.34
C VAL A 122 -0.55 19.91 -7.72
N VAL A 123 -1.71 19.23 -7.59
CA VAL A 123 -1.78 17.80 -7.93
C VAL A 123 -1.59 17.54 -9.41
N ARG A 124 -2.01 18.46 -10.29
CA ARG A 124 -1.85 18.35 -11.73
C ARG A 124 -0.47 18.80 -12.25
N SER A 125 0.33 19.47 -11.46
CA SER A 125 1.69 19.89 -11.89
C SER A 125 2.60 18.70 -12.24
N LYS A 126 2.23 17.50 -11.83
CA LYS A 126 2.97 16.26 -12.12
C LYS A 126 2.61 15.61 -13.47
N ILE A 127 1.61 16.14 -14.20
CA ILE A 127 1.26 15.65 -15.54
C ILE A 127 2.46 15.85 -16.48
N GLY A 128 2.80 14.81 -17.24
CA GLY A 128 3.90 14.82 -18.20
C GLY A 128 5.30 14.69 -17.59
N THR A 129 5.45 14.69 -16.26
CA THR A 129 6.74 14.53 -15.57
C THR A 129 6.83 13.26 -14.74
N SER A 130 5.71 12.65 -14.39
CA SER A 130 5.65 11.41 -13.60
C SER A 130 5.49 10.18 -14.49
N ALA A 131 6.09 9.08 -14.07
CA ALA A 131 5.84 7.79 -14.70
C ALA A 131 4.38 7.34 -14.51
N THR A 132 3.86 6.50 -15.40
CA THR A 132 2.46 6.08 -15.39
C THR A 132 2.07 5.26 -14.15
N TRP A 133 3.02 4.60 -13.51
CA TRP A 133 2.82 3.84 -12.28
C TRP A 133 2.88 4.70 -11.01
N GLU A 134 3.48 5.88 -11.10
CA GLU A 134 3.57 6.78 -9.95
C GLU A 134 2.20 7.35 -9.60
N GLY A 135 1.85 7.25 -8.34
CA GLY A 135 0.58 7.73 -7.84
C GLY A 135 0.54 7.80 -6.31
N LYS A 136 -0.64 7.63 -5.78
CA LYS A 136 -0.92 7.78 -4.35
C LYS A 136 -1.33 6.46 -3.68
N CYS A 137 -0.83 5.32 -4.15
CA CYS A 137 -1.10 4.01 -3.54
C CYS A 137 -0.67 3.98 -2.06
N HIS A 138 0.44 4.64 -1.70
CA HIS A 138 0.93 4.80 -0.33
C HIS A 138 -0.01 5.62 0.58
N GLY A 139 -0.92 6.41 0.03
CA GLY A 139 -1.98 7.10 0.75
C GLY A 139 -3.27 6.30 0.79
N TRP A 140 -3.66 5.69 -0.35
CA TRP A 140 -4.85 4.86 -0.43
C TRP A 140 -4.76 3.61 0.48
N ALA A 141 -3.66 2.89 0.42
CA ALA A 141 -3.52 1.63 1.13
C ALA A 141 -3.77 1.78 2.65
N PRO A 142 -3.13 2.73 3.38
CA PRO A 142 -3.45 2.97 4.79
C PRO A 142 -4.85 3.55 5.01
N ALA A 143 -5.32 4.48 4.18
CA ALA A 143 -6.65 5.05 4.30
C ALA A 143 -7.73 3.96 4.26
N SER A 144 -7.53 2.92 3.45
CA SER A 144 -8.51 1.86 3.19
C SER A 144 -8.88 1.01 4.41
N PHE A 145 -8.06 1.00 5.46
CA PHE A 145 -8.37 0.30 6.71
C PHE A 145 -8.50 1.23 7.93
N LEU A 146 -7.95 2.45 7.85
CA LEU A 146 -8.05 3.43 8.94
C LEU A 146 -9.36 4.21 8.90
N GLU A 147 -9.96 4.32 7.72
CA GLU A 147 -11.17 5.09 7.51
C GLU A 147 -12.33 4.22 7.04
N PRO A 148 -13.56 4.51 7.48
CA PRO A 148 -14.74 3.83 6.95
C PRO A 148 -14.83 3.97 5.43
N ARG A 149 -15.35 2.93 4.76
CA ARG A 149 -15.61 2.98 3.32
C ARG A 149 -16.70 4.00 3.01
N PRO A 150 -16.42 5.01 2.16
CA PRO A 150 -17.48 5.83 1.60
C PRO A 150 -18.42 5.02 0.69
N THR A 151 -19.73 5.12 0.90
CA THR A 151 -20.74 4.29 0.20
C THR A 151 -21.91 5.09 -0.38
N LYS A 152 -22.03 6.38 -0.05
CA LYS A 152 -23.09 7.25 -0.56
C LYS A 152 -22.59 8.66 -0.83
N PRO A 153 -23.19 9.40 -1.77
CA PRO A 153 -22.83 10.79 -2.03
C PRO A 153 -23.13 11.71 -0.84
N VAL A 154 -22.33 12.77 -0.72
CA VAL A 154 -22.53 13.84 0.26
C VAL A 154 -22.55 15.17 -0.45
N THR A 155 -23.62 15.94 -0.27
CA THR A 155 -23.73 17.31 -0.80
C THR A 155 -23.55 18.32 0.32
N LEU A 156 -22.66 19.27 0.12
CA LEU A 156 -22.45 20.42 0.99
C LEU A 156 -22.62 21.70 0.19
N TYR A 157 -23.03 22.79 0.86
CA TYR A 157 -22.98 24.12 0.29
C TYR A 157 -21.57 24.69 0.48
N ALA A 158 -20.99 25.28 -0.57
CA ALA A 158 -19.68 25.91 -0.53
C ALA A 158 -19.64 27.09 0.47
N SER A 159 -18.47 27.66 0.65
CA SER A 159 -18.22 28.81 1.53
C SER A 159 -19.03 30.04 1.18
N ASP A 160 -19.60 30.12 -0.03
CA ASP A 160 -20.54 31.19 -0.45
C ASP A 160 -21.96 31.03 0.12
N GLY A 161 -22.29 29.84 0.65
CA GLY A 161 -23.56 29.52 1.27
C GLY A 161 -24.67 29.06 0.32
N TYR A 162 -24.46 29.08 -0.99
CA TYR A 162 -25.50 28.74 -1.97
C TYR A 162 -25.09 27.78 -3.08
N THR A 163 -23.79 27.60 -3.35
CA THR A 163 -23.29 26.65 -4.38
C THR A 163 -23.27 25.22 -3.84
N PRO A 164 -24.15 24.31 -4.29
CA PRO A 164 -24.11 22.91 -3.86
C PRO A 164 -22.97 22.16 -4.54
N VAL A 165 -22.16 21.45 -3.76
CA VAL A 165 -21.07 20.60 -4.22
C VAL A 165 -21.33 19.18 -3.77
N THR A 166 -21.53 18.25 -4.72
CA THR A 166 -21.77 16.83 -4.44
C THR A 166 -20.48 16.03 -4.60
N PHE A 167 -20.05 15.39 -3.52
CA PHE A 167 -18.96 14.45 -3.50
C PHE A 167 -19.50 13.03 -3.60
N TYR A 168 -19.17 12.33 -4.66
CA TYR A 168 -19.45 10.89 -4.78
C TYR A 168 -18.49 10.08 -3.91
N PRO A 169 -18.80 8.82 -3.59
CA PRO A 169 -17.95 8.00 -2.74
C PRO A 169 -16.48 7.97 -3.18
N ASP A 170 -16.22 7.91 -4.49
CA ASP A 170 -14.84 7.86 -4.98
C ASP A 170 -14.16 9.24 -4.98
N ASP A 171 -14.90 10.36 -5.02
CA ASP A 171 -14.34 11.68 -4.73
C ASP A 171 -13.85 11.76 -3.27
N ILE A 172 -14.63 11.19 -2.35
CA ILE A 172 -14.29 11.16 -0.91
C ILE A 172 -13.10 10.24 -0.67
N LYS A 173 -13.06 9.07 -1.31
CA LYS A 173 -11.87 8.19 -1.29
C LYS A 173 -10.63 8.91 -1.82
N ALA A 174 -10.76 9.72 -2.88
CA ALA A 174 -9.66 10.51 -3.43
C ALA A 174 -9.11 11.52 -2.41
N LEU A 175 -9.98 12.28 -1.76
CA LEU A 175 -9.57 13.29 -0.78
C LEU A 175 -8.91 12.66 0.45
N ILE A 176 -9.43 11.56 0.97
CA ILE A 176 -8.79 10.87 2.10
C ILE A 176 -7.49 10.20 1.69
N THR A 177 -7.38 9.67 0.47
CA THR A 177 -6.13 9.19 -0.11
C THR A 177 -5.09 10.31 -0.18
N GLN A 178 -5.48 11.50 -0.65
CA GLN A 178 -4.61 12.68 -0.70
C GLN A 178 -4.14 13.08 0.68
N PHE A 179 -5.03 13.12 1.67
CA PHE A 179 -4.66 13.40 3.05
C PHE A 179 -3.56 12.46 3.54
N TYR A 180 -3.77 11.14 3.45
CA TYR A 180 -2.79 10.16 3.91
C TYR A 180 -1.50 10.21 3.10
N SER A 181 -1.56 10.40 1.80
CA SER A 181 -0.40 10.50 0.91
C SER A 181 0.55 11.64 1.31
N GLU A 182 0.03 12.82 1.59
CA GLU A 182 0.84 13.98 1.95
C GLU A 182 1.21 14.02 3.45
N SER A 183 0.53 13.23 4.26
CA SER A 183 0.80 13.14 5.70
C SER A 183 1.79 12.04 6.05
N ILE A 184 2.01 11.05 5.17
CA ILE A 184 2.90 9.90 5.44
C ILE A 184 4.35 10.31 5.70
N SER A 185 4.85 11.39 5.10
CA SER A 185 6.17 11.93 5.42
C SER A 185 6.30 12.35 6.89
N ASN A 186 5.17 12.58 7.57
CA ASN A 186 5.06 12.94 8.97
C ASN A 186 4.65 11.75 9.86
N TYR A 187 4.22 10.60 9.28
CA TYR A 187 3.92 9.40 10.05
C TYR A 187 5.20 8.63 10.34
N ARG A 188 5.34 8.19 11.57
CA ARG A 188 6.31 7.16 11.88
C ARG A 188 5.78 5.83 11.32
N THR A 189 6.31 5.43 10.18
CA THR A 189 6.12 4.09 9.65
C THR A 189 7.21 3.18 10.20
N ASP A 190 6.83 1.96 10.56
CA ASP A 190 7.80 0.90 10.81
C ASP A 190 7.87 0.06 9.54
N THR A 191 9.06 -0.09 8.99
CA THR A 191 9.30 -0.79 7.71
C THR A 191 10.31 -1.92 7.91
N MET A 192 10.13 -3.03 7.21
CA MET A 192 11.12 -4.11 7.05
C MET A 192 11.33 -4.37 5.57
N GLY A 193 12.61 -4.55 5.17
CA GLY A 193 13.02 -4.59 3.78
C GLY A 193 13.16 -3.21 3.18
N SER A 194 13.51 -3.14 1.91
CA SER A 194 13.68 -1.90 1.15
C SER A 194 13.47 -2.14 -0.34
N ASN A 195 12.98 -1.14 -1.06
CA ASN A 195 12.91 -1.20 -2.52
C ASN A 195 14.33 -1.14 -3.10
N CYS A 196 14.69 -2.16 -3.87
CA CYS A 196 15.97 -2.28 -4.53
C CYS A 196 15.85 -1.87 -6.01
N ILE A 197 16.17 -0.62 -6.33
CA ILE A 197 16.04 -0.02 -7.68
C ILE A 197 16.61 -0.90 -8.81
N SER A 198 17.59 -1.76 -8.50
CA SER A 198 18.23 -2.64 -9.49
C SER A 198 17.70 -4.08 -9.48
N GLY A 199 16.70 -4.40 -8.66
CA GLY A 199 16.20 -5.78 -8.49
C GLY A 199 17.27 -6.74 -7.93
N THR A 200 18.37 -6.22 -7.40
CA THR A 200 19.49 -7.01 -6.87
C THR A 200 19.84 -6.51 -5.46
N ASN A 201 20.09 -7.46 -4.57
CA ASN A 201 20.63 -7.21 -3.24
C ASN A 201 22.07 -6.67 -3.33
N SER A 202 22.25 -5.45 -3.79
CA SER A 202 23.55 -4.78 -3.89
C SER A 202 23.74 -3.80 -2.75
N ASN A 203 24.90 -3.87 -2.10
CA ASN A 203 25.47 -2.88 -1.16
C ASN A 203 24.44 -2.11 -0.28
N GLY A 204 23.75 -2.84 0.61
CA GLY A 204 22.89 -2.23 1.63
C GLY A 204 21.40 -2.18 1.30
N CYS A 205 20.99 -2.46 0.08
CA CYS A 205 19.60 -2.70 -0.27
C CYS A 205 19.26 -4.18 -0.08
N LYS A 206 18.25 -4.47 0.72
CA LYS A 206 17.83 -5.86 1.00
C LYS A 206 16.32 -5.93 1.02
N ASP A 207 15.81 -6.81 0.19
CA ASP A 207 14.40 -7.19 0.20
C ASP A 207 14.01 -7.80 1.53
N THR A 208 12.73 -7.80 1.84
CA THR A 208 12.21 -8.42 3.07
C THR A 208 12.65 -9.88 3.19
N ASN A 209 13.29 -10.22 4.31
CA ASN A 209 13.59 -11.62 4.62
C ASN A 209 12.30 -12.43 4.80
N PRO A 210 12.20 -13.67 4.25
CA PRO A 210 10.97 -14.46 4.35
C PRO A 210 10.55 -14.77 5.78
N SER A 211 11.49 -14.91 6.73
CA SER A 211 11.16 -15.07 8.15
C SER A 211 10.53 -13.81 8.73
N SER A 212 11.03 -12.64 8.37
CA SER A 212 10.49 -11.35 8.80
C SER A 212 9.10 -11.12 8.21
N PHE A 213 8.90 -11.45 6.93
CA PHE A 213 7.59 -11.42 6.29
C PHE A 213 6.60 -12.37 6.98
N TYR A 214 6.99 -13.62 7.24
CA TYR A 214 6.15 -14.60 7.91
C TYR A 214 5.77 -14.14 9.33
N LEU A 215 6.75 -13.69 10.11
CA LEU A 215 6.54 -13.18 11.46
C LEU A 215 5.64 -11.93 11.46
N ALA A 216 5.81 -11.03 10.50
CA ALA A 216 4.97 -9.84 10.40
C ALA A 216 3.50 -10.19 10.13
N ILE A 217 3.22 -10.96 9.09
CA ILE A 217 1.84 -11.28 8.70
C ILE A 217 1.12 -12.12 9.76
N THR A 218 1.81 -13.11 10.36
CA THR A 218 1.22 -13.98 11.38
C THR A 218 1.01 -13.29 12.72
N ASN A 219 1.89 -12.36 13.10
CA ASN A 219 1.69 -11.58 14.33
C ASN A 219 0.71 -10.42 14.13
N LEU A 220 0.80 -9.65 13.05
CA LEU A 220 -0.12 -8.54 12.83
C LEU A 220 -1.55 -9.04 12.56
N ILE A 221 -1.76 -9.79 11.48
CA ILE A 221 -3.09 -10.24 11.08
C ILE A 221 -3.54 -11.42 11.93
N GLY A 222 -2.62 -12.34 12.25
CA GLY A 222 -2.90 -13.56 12.99
C GLY A 222 -3.26 -13.31 14.46
N ILE A 223 -2.40 -12.64 15.17
CA ILE A 223 -2.48 -12.46 16.63
C ILE A 223 -3.12 -11.10 16.99
N GLN A 224 -2.57 -10.00 16.48
CA GLN A 224 -2.96 -8.64 16.88
C GLN A 224 -4.22 -8.12 16.16
N LYS A 225 -4.68 -8.81 15.11
CA LYS A 225 -5.82 -8.39 14.26
C LYS A 225 -5.65 -7.00 13.66
N ARG A 226 -4.43 -6.69 13.25
CA ARG A 226 -4.03 -5.42 12.64
C ARG A 226 -3.62 -5.61 11.19
N PRO A 227 -3.91 -4.65 10.30
CA PRO A 227 -3.51 -4.74 8.90
C PRO A 227 -2.01 -4.56 8.73
N MET A 228 -1.51 -5.04 7.59
CA MET A 228 -0.16 -4.89 7.12
C MET A 228 -0.18 -4.36 5.70
N LEU A 229 0.80 -3.56 5.36
CA LEU A 229 1.00 -3.00 4.04
C LEU A 229 2.23 -3.68 3.40
N ILE A 230 2.14 -3.97 2.12
CA ILE A 230 3.25 -4.56 1.37
C ILE A 230 3.50 -3.81 0.06
N ASP A 231 4.75 -3.70 -0.34
CA ASP A 231 5.11 -3.63 -1.74
C ASP A 231 5.19 -5.05 -2.28
N SER A 232 4.30 -5.39 -3.20
CA SER A 232 3.99 -6.79 -3.50
C SER A 232 4.94 -7.45 -4.49
N SER A 233 5.90 -6.73 -5.08
CA SER A 233 6.74 -7.24 -6.18
C SER A 233 8.17 -6.72 -6.12
N LEU A 234 9.08 -7.52 -6.69
CA LEU A 234 10.50 -7.23 -6.87
C LEU A 234 10.73 -6.44 -8.17
N ASN A 235 10.39 -5.19 -8.19
CA ASN A 235 10.78 -4.31 -9.30
C ASN A 235 10.94 -2.88 -8.78
N TYR A 236 11.44 -1.96 -9.62
CA TYR A 236 11.65 -0.58 -9.19
C TYR A 236 10.34 0.20 -8.95
N GLN A 237 9.18 -0.36 -9.32
CA GLN A 237 7.88 0.25 -9.12
C GLN A 237 7.36 -0.10 -7.73
N ILE A 238 6.91 0.88 -6.98
CA ILE A 238 6.36 0.68 -5.63
C ILE A 238 4.84 0.59 -5.70
N TRP A 239 4.31 -0.60 -5.39
CA TRP A 239 2.88 -0.86 -5.38
C TRP A 239 2.40 -1.27 -3.98
N ASN A 240 1.88 -0.31 -3.24
CA ASN A 240 1.44 -0.51 -1.86
C ASN A 240 0.03 -1.10 -1.80
N TYR A 241 -0.09 -2.29 -1.19
CA TYR A 241 -1.36 -2.98 -0.99
C TYR A 241 -1.65 -3.27 0.47
N PRO A 242 -2.91 -3.08 0.93
CA PRO A 242 -3.33 -3.43 2.29
C PRO A 242 -3.66 -4.92 2.38
N VAL A 243 -2.85 -5.68 3.11
CA VAL A 243 -3.06 -7.11 3.37
C VAL A 243 -4.01 -7.28 4.55
N TYR A 244 -5.03 -8.13 4.38
CA TYR A 244 -6.06 -8.33 5.40
C TYR A 244 -6.33 -9.78 5.76
N LYS A 245 -5.80 -10.73 4.97
CA LYS A 245 -6.02 -12.17 5.18
C LYS A 245 -4.82 -12.95 4.66
N TYR A 246 -4.53 -14.09 5.30
CA TYR A 246 -3.57 -15.05 4.79
C TYR A 246 -3.98 -16.48 5.10
N SER A 247 -3.42 -17.42 4.34
CA SER A 247 -3.47 -18.86 4.61
C SER A 247 -2.15 -19.50 4.26
N THR A 248 -1.71 -20.50 5.04
CA THR A 248 -0.42 -21.15 4.92
C THR A 248 -0.59 -22.65 4.78
N LYS A 249 0.18 -23.25 3.86
CA LYS A 249 0.39 -24.69 3.76
C LYS A 249 1.87 -24.96 4.04
N TYR A 250 2.14 -26.01 4.81
CA TYR A 250 3.50 -26.43 5.13
C TYR A 250 3.89 -27.64 4.29
N TYR A 251 5.15 -27.74 3.91
CA TYR A 251 5.64 -28.88 3.14
C TYR A 251 7.03 -29.32 3.59
N ASN A 252 7.28 -30.59 3.47
CA ASN A 252 8.59 -31.18 3.70
C ASN A 252 9.53 -30.82 2.54
N VAL A 253 10.63 -30.13 2.83
CA VAL A 253 11.55 -29.60 1.81
C VAL A 253 12.28 -30.71 1.01
N ASN A 254 12.37 -31.93 1.54
CA ASN A 254 13.00 -33.06 0.86
C ASN A 254 12.09 -33.85 -0.06
N THR A 255 10.76 -33.81 0.20
CA THR A 255 9.79 -34.66 -0.52
C THR A 255 8.69 -33.84 -1.20
N ASN A 256 8.58 -32.56 -0.91
CA ASN A 256 7.47 -31.67 -1.29
C ASN A 256 6.08 -32.15 -0.78
N TYR A 257 6.04 -33.10 0.15
CA TYR A 257 4.79 -33.55 0.79
C TYR A 257 4.20 -32.43 1.64
N ILE A 258 2.93 -32.12 1.40
CA ILE A 258 2.17 -31.09 2.16
C ILE A 258 1.54 -31.79 3.36
N GLY A 259 1.79 -31.26 4.56
CA GLY A 259 1.26 -31.82 5.80
C GLY A 259 1.18 -30.82 6.95
N SER A 260 1.02 -31.34 8.15
CA SER A 260 1.15 -30.53 9.37
C SER A 260 2.59 -30.00 9.55
N ILE A 261 2.78 -29.01 10.41
CA ILE A 261 4.12 -28.50 10.74
C ILE A 261 5.03 -29.67 11.13
N LYS A 262 4.59 -30.55 12.06
CA LYS A 262 5.41 -31.70 12.52
C LYS A 262 5.82 -32.65 11.39
N GLN A 263 4.94 -32.92 10.43
CA GLN A 263 5.21 -33.80 9.28
C GLN A 263 6.11 -33.13 8.24
N SER A 264 6.16 -31.81 8.22
CA SER A 264 6.90 -31.00 7.25
C SER A 264 8.29 -30.58 7.73
N LEU A 265 8.59 -30.75 9.04
CA LEU A 265 9.91 -30.44 9.58
C LEU A 265 10.98 -31.39 9.02
N VAL A 266 12.11 -30.81 8.61
CA VAL A 266 13.28 -31.55 8.16
C VAL A 266 14.49 -31.09 8.96
N SER A 267 15.25 -32.01 9.56
CA SER A 267 16.50 -31.63 10.23
C SER A 267 17.52 -31.10 9.23
N ILE A 268 18.38 -30.19 9.66
CA ILE A 268 19.40 -29.59 8.82
C ILE A 268 20.31 -30.66 8.19
N ASP A 269 20.66 -31.71 8.92
CA ASP A 269 21.51 -32.81 8.43
C ASP A 269 20.82 -33.61 7.30
N ALA A 270 19.52 -33.86 7.44
CA ALA A 270 18.73 -34.53 6.42
C ALA A 270 18.56 -33.62 5.17
N ALA A 271 18.41 -32.33 5.33
CA ALA A 271 18.31 -31.38 4.21
C ALA A 271 19.64 -31.27 3.45
N LEU A 272 20.78 -31.25 4.14
CA LEU A 272 22.13 -31.27 3.51
C LEU A 272 22.37 -32.49 2.62
N LYS A 273 21.77 -33.64 2.97
CA LYS A 273 21.84 -34.89 2.21
C LYS A 273 20.76 -35.01 1.14
N SER A 274 19.89 -34.04 1.02
CA SER A 274 18.73 -34.06 0.11
C SER A 274 19.16 -34.09 -1.36
N LYS A 275 18.37 -34.81 -2.17
CA LYS A 275 18.43 -34.73 -3.64
C LYS A 275 17.70 -33.52 -4.20
N VAL A 276 16.85 -32.88 -3.39
CA VAL A 276 16.12 -31.66 -3.76
C VAL A 276 17.04 -30.45 -3.62
N ASN A 277 17.31 -29.77 -4.73
CA ASN A 277 18.30 -28.69 -4.78
C ASN A 277 17.94 -27.56 -3.78
N ASN A 278 16.70 -27.09 -3.75
CA ASN A 278 16.28 -26.01 -2.84
C ASN A 278 16.50 -26.37 -1.37
N ALA A 279 16.20 -27.63 -0.96
CA ALA A 279 16.46 -28.09 0.39
C ALA A 279 17.94 -28.02 0.75
N LYS A 280 18.80 -28.54 -0.16
CA LYS A 280 20.25 -28.57 0.03
C LYS A 280 20.86 -27.16 0.05
N VAL A 281 20.41 -26.27 -0.84
CA VAL A 281 20.87 -24.88 -0.91
C VAL A 281 20.47 -24.14 0.36
N SER A 282 19.20 -24.22 0.76
CA SER A 282 18.70 -23.57 1.99
C SER A 282 19.43 -24.08 3.23
N ALA A 283 19.71 -25.39 3.32
CA ALA A 283 20.46 -25.93 4.44
C ALA A 283 21.90 -25.40 4.53
N LYS A 284 22.57 -25.21 3.39
CA LYS A 284 23.93 -24.64 3.34
C LYS A 284 23.99 -23.17 3.70
N GLN A 285 22.91 -22.46 3.42
CA GLN A 285 22.79 -21.01 3.58
C GLN A 285 21.99 -20.61 4.83
N SER A 286 21.52 -21.57 5.63
CA SER A 286 20.67 -21.32 6.78
C SER A 286 21.32 -20.46 7.85
N ALA A 287 20.52 -19.76 8.62
CA ALA A 287 20.96 -18.93 9.73
C ALA A 287 21.73 -19.74 10.76
N LYS A 288 22.72 -19.12 11.41
CA LYS A 288 23.48 -19.77 12.51
C LYS A 288 22.53 -20.22 13.62
N GLY A 289 22.62 -21.48 14.00
CA GLY A 289 21.75 -22.06 15.03
C GLY A 289 20.55 -22.82 14.49
N THR A 290 20.35 -22.86 13.17
CA THR A 290 19.27 -23.63 12.55
C THR A 290 19.41 -25.12 12.88
N LYS A 291 18.30 -25.71 13.33
CA LYS A 291 18.16 -27.16 13.58
C LYS A 291 17.18 -27.80 12.60
N TYR A 292 16.18 -27.07 12.18
CA TYR A 292 15.14 -27.57 11.28
C TYR A 292 14.86 -26.59 10.15
N LEU A 293 14.49 -27.11 9.01
CA LEU A 293 13.91 -26.39 7.88
C LEU A 293 12.43 -26.73 7.76
N LEU A 294 11.63 -25.74 7.38
CA LEU A 294 10.19 -25.88 7.15
C LEU A 294 9.81 -25.18 5.84
N GLY A 295 9.33 -25.92 4.87
CA GLY A 295 8.78 -25.36 3.64
C GLY A 295 7.41 -24.71 3.88
N VAL A 296 7.19 -23.54 3.29
CA VAL A 296 5.98 -22.74 3.46
C VAL A 296 5.47 -22.27 2.10
N LYS A 297 4.16 -22.51 1.84
CA LYS A 297 3.39 -21.84 0.78
C LYS A 297 2.35 -20.97 1.44
N MET A 298 2.53 -19.66 1.40
CA MET A 298 1.61 -18.69 1.99
C MET A 298 0.86 -17.94 0.90
N THR A 299 -0.46 -17.93 1.00
CA THR A 299 -1.31 -17.07 0.18
C THR A 299 -1.66 -15.83 1.00
N ALA A 300 -1.21 -14.66 0.58
CA ALA A 300 -1.60 -13.38 1.13
C ALA A 300 -2.73 -12.78 0.27
N TYR A 301 -3.77 -12.24 0.92
CA TYR A 301 -4.91 -11.60 0.28
C TYR A 301 -4.90 -10.11 0.62
N TYR A 302 -5.07 -9.29 -0.39
CA TYR A 302 -5.06 -7.83 -0.26
C TYR A 302 -6.19 -7.21 -1.08
N SER A 303 -6.65 -6.05 -0.64
CA SER A 303 -7.56 -5.26 -1.46
C SER A 303 -6.80 -4.68 -2.63
N ASN A 304 -7.44 -4.73 -3.80
CA ASN A 304 -6.84 -4.30 -5.05
C ASN A 304 -7.32 -2.90 -5.43
N GLU A 305 -6.55 -2.29 -6.30
CA GLU A 305 -6.91 -1.03 -6.94
C GLU A 305 -8.09 -1.22 -7.90
N ILE A 306 -8.84 -0.15 -8.07
CA ILE A 306 -10.00 -0.14 -8.95
C ILE A 306 -10.13 1.24 -9.62
N VAL A 307 -10.61 1.25 -10.85
CA VAL A 307 -10.92 2.50 -11.54
C VAL A 307 -12.05 3.22 -10.77
N PRO A 308 -11.88 4.51 -10.46
CA PRO A 308 -12.90 5.26 -9.74
C PRO A 308 -14.18 5.40 -10.58
N SER A 309 -15.33 5.43 -9.91
CA SER A 309 -16.65 5.50 -10.51
C SER A 309 -17.48 6.63 -9.92
N ARG A 310 -18.14 7.41 -10.76
CA ARG A 310 -19.06 8.47 -10.32
C ARG A 310 -20.50 7.94 -10.18
N THR A 311 -20.65 6.84 -9.47
CA THR A 311 -21.95 6.29 -9.12
C THR A 311 -22.30 6.62 -7.66
N THR A 312 -23.57 6.50 -7.32
CA THR A 312 -24.05 6.75 -5.96
C THR A 312 -23.49 5.78 -4.93
N GLN A 313 -23.02 4.62 -5.35
CA GLN A 313 -22.40 3.61 -4.48
C GLN A 313 -20.87 3.61 -4.55
N GLY A 314 -20.29 4.36 -5.52
CA GLY A 314 -18.85 4.35 -5.79
C GLY A 314 -18.35 3.02 -6.35
N SER A 315 -17.05 2.89 -6.41
CA SER A 315 -16.37 1.65 -6.83
C SER A 315 -16.53 0.54 -5.80
N GLY A 316 -16.65 -0.70 -6.28
CA GLY A 316 -16.85 -1.90 -5.47
C GLY A 316 -15.67 -2.28 -4.58
N LEU A 317 -15.73 -3.49 -4.02
CA LEU A 317 -14.61 -4.14 -3.35
C LEU A 317 -14.01 -5.18 -4.29
N VAL A 318 -12.71 -5.07 -4.54
CA VAL A 318 -11.95 -6.04 -5.33
C VAL A 318 -10.79 -6.53 -4.48
N SER A 319 -10.57 -7.84 -4.47
CA SER A 319 -9.44 -8.45 -3.79
C SER A 319 -8.63 -9.27 -4.78
N SER A 320 -7.33 -9.30 -4.53
CA SER A 320 -6.38 -10.19 -5.19
C SER A 320 -5.64 -11.02 -4.15
N ASN A 321 -4.91 -12.00 -4.62
CA ASN A 321 -4.03 -12.78 -3.76
C ASN A 321 -2.72 -13.09 -4.50
N LYS A 322 -1.69 -13.34 -3.71
CA LYS A 322 -0.39 -13.77 -4.20
C LYS A 322 0.13 -14.91 -3.35
N VAL A 323 0.71 -15.90 -4.00
CA VAL A 323 1.31 -17.05 -3.32
C VAL A 323 2.80 -16.84 -3.23
N TYR A 324 3.31 -16.85 -2.02
CA TYR A 324 4.74 -16.78 -1.71
C TYR A 324 5.23 -18.15 -1.24
N ASN A 325 6.32 -18.63 -1.82
CA ASN A 325 6.93 -19.91 -1.48
C ASN A 325 8.33 -19.65 -0.89
N PHE A 326 8.57 -20.15 0.31
CA PHE A 326 9.83 -19.94 1.02
C PHE A 326 10.12 -21.10 1.99
N ILE A 327 11.34 -21.14 2.51
CA ILE A 327 11.77 -22.08 3.53
C ILE A 327 12.15 -21.28 4.77
N LEU A 328 11.61 -21.67 5.92
CA LEU A 328 11.94 -21.07 7.23
C LEU A 328 13.04 -21.87 7.91
N ASP A 329 13.96 -21.15 8.56
CA ASP A 329 14.99 -21.67 9.44
C ASP A 329 14.49 -21.62 10.89
N LEU A 330 14.48 -22.76 11.56
CA LEU A 330 14.04 -22.91 12.94
C LEU A 330 15.19 -23.37 13.84
N ASP A 331 15.24 -22.78 15.06
CA ASP A 331 16.18 -23.21 16.09
C ASP A 331 15.71 -24.50 16.79
N GLY A 332 16.46 -24.96 17.82
CA GLY A 332 16.12 -26.17 18.58
C GLY A 332 14.81 -26.05 19.41
N ASN A 333 14.32 -24.84 19.63
CA ASN A 333 13.07 -24.53 20.32
C ASN A 333 11.93 -24.21 19.34
N TYR A 334 12.16 -24.46 18.04
CA TYR A 334 11.22 -24.17 16.95
C TYR A 334 10.87 -22.67 16.78
N ASN A 335 11.77 -21.77 17.24
CA ASN A 335 11.64 -20.35 16.94
C ASN A 335 12.15 -20.09 15.52
N ILE A 336 11.47 -19.22 14.81
CA ILE A 336 11.85 -18.75 13.48
C ILE A 336 13.03 -17.78 13.63
N ILE A 337 14.15 -18.09 12.99
CA ILE A 337 15.42 -17.34 13.09
C ILE A 337 15.98 -16.86 11.74
N GLY A 338 15.40 -17.33 10.63
CA GLY A 338 15.82 -16.98 9.28
C GLY A 338 14.96 -17.67 8.23
N GLY A 339 15.36 -17.54 6.98
CA GLY A 339 14.72 -18.25 5.88
C GLY A 339 15.24 -17.86 4.50
N THR A 340 14.74 -18.56 3.48
CA THR A 340 15.13 -18.41 2.07
C THR A 340 13.90 -18.36 1.20
N TRP A 341 13.79 -17.34 0.33
CA TRP A 341 12.79 -17.30 -0.72
C TRP A 341 13.01 -18.45 -1.73
N VAL A 342 11.93 -19.11 -2.10
CA VAL A 342 11.87 -20.09 -3.20
C VAL A 342 11.16 -19.46 -4.40
N SER A 343 10.18 -18.60 -4.16
CA SER A 343 9.58 -17.77 -5.21
C SER A 343 10.61 -16.78 -5.75
N SER A 344 10.65 -16.64 -7.07
CA SER A 344 11.43 -15.60 -7.74
C SER A 344 10.87 -14.21 -7.53
N ASP A 345 9.59 -14.11 -7.20
CA ASP A 345 8.87 -12.88 -6.93
C ASP A 345 8.36 -12.90 -5.47
N HIS A 346 8.66 -11.86 -4.71
CA HIS A 346 8.33 -11.71 -3.29
C HIS A 346 8.22 -10.20 -2.94
N PRO A 347 7.75 -9.83 -1.74
CA PRO A 347 7.71 -8.43 -1.33
C PRO A 347 9.11 -7.81 -1.24
N ASP A 348 9.27 -6.59 -1.79
CA ASP A 348 10.46 -5.77 -1.57
C ASP A 348 10.52 -5.34 -0.11
N PHE A 349 9.41 -4.75 0.37
CA PHE A 349 9.28 -4.34 1.76
C PHE A 349 7.86 -4.49 2.28
N ILE A 350 7.76 -4.55 3.58
CA ILE A 350 6.50 -4.51 4.32
C ILE A 350 6.54 -3.36 5.31
N TRP A 351 5.38 -2.78 5.59
CA TRP A 351 5.30 -1.67 6.51
C TRP A 351 3.97 -1.61 7.25
N LYS A 352 3.95 -0.86 8.32
CA LYS A 352 2.76 -0.54 9.10
C LYS A 352 2.81 0.91 9.56
N ILE A 353 1.64 1.49 9.79
CA ILE A 353 1.54 2.78 10.45
C ILE A 353 1.65 2.55 11.96
N ASN A 354 2.46 3.35 12.62
CA ASN A 354 2.54 3.37 14.07
C ASN A 354 1.33 4.16 14.62
N GLU A 355 0.52 3.55 15.48
CA GLU A 355 -0.70 4.18 16.03
C GLU A 355 -0.43 5.47 16.83
N SER A 356 0.73 5.53 17.52
CA SER A 356 1.16 6.77 18.19
C SER A 356 1.55 7.88 17.21
N GLY A 357 1.63 7.56 15.93
CA GLY A 357 2.02 8.44 14.84
C GLY A 357 0.90 8.73 13.85
N ILE A 358 -0.37 8.36 14.14
CA ILE A 358 -1.48 8.93 13.39
C ILE A 358 -1.47 10.42 13.71
N PHE A 359 -0.82 11.14 12.83
CA PHE A 359 -0.58 12.55 13.00
C PHE A 359 -1.93 13.26 12.87
N ARG A 360 -2.38 13.79 13.98
CA ARG A 360 -3.29 14.92 13.92
C ARG A 360 -2.38 16.10 13.61
N ASP A 361 -2.45 16.58 12.38
CA ASP A 361 -1.69 17.75 11.96
C ASP A 361 -1.89 18.85 13.00
N ARG A 362 -0.90 19.76 13.11
CA ARG A 362 -0.98 20.97 13.92
C ARG A 362 -2.29 21.73 13.68
N TYR A 363 -2.94 21.51 12.54
CA TYR A 363 -4.22 22.09 12.16
C TYR A 363 -5.45 21.20 12.44
N ASP A 364 -5.30 19.90 12.70
CA ASP A 364 -6.42 19.00 13.02
C ASP A 364 -7.09 19.34 14.36
N ASN A 365 -6.31 19.91 15.29
CA ASN A 365 -6.84 20.40 16.57
C ASN A 365 -7.38 21.82 16.50
N VAL A 366 -7.20 22.54 15.39
CA VAL A 366 -7.62 23.95 15.22
C VAL A 366 -9.01 24.02 14.59
N PHE A 367 -9.40 23.02 13.78
CA PHE A 367 -10.67 23.04 13.09
C PHE A 367 -11.55 21.85 13.49
N SER A 368 -12.72 22.16 14.01
CA SER A 368 -13.88 21.28 13.98
C SER A 368 -14.75 21.68 12.80
N PHE A 369 -15.28 20.72 12.06
CA PHE A 369 -16.17 20.98 10.94
C PHE A 369 -17.50 20.23 11.15
N PHE A 370 -18.60 20.98 11.16
CA PHE A 370 -19.95 20.47 11.39
C PHE A 370 -20.84 20.57 10.14
N GLY A 371 -20.27 21.02 9.02
CA GLY A 371 -20.94 21.04 7.72
C GLY A 371 -21.56 22.38 7.31
N THR A 372 -21.16 23.48 7.92
CA THR A 372 -21.68 24.79 7.59
C THR A 372 -20.78 25.60 6.66
N SER A 373 -21.38 26.41 5.80
CA SER A 373 -20.67 27.32 4.88
C SER A 373 -19.85 28.37 5.60
N ASP A 374 -20.31 28.86 6.76
CA ASP A 374 -19.55 29.80 7.57
C ASP A 374 -18.25 29.22 8.11
N GLU A 375 -18.24 27.94 8.47
CA GLU A 375 -17.02 27.24 8.87
C GLU A 375 -16.05 27.13 7.69
N LEU A 376 -16.54 26.75 6.50
CA LEU A 376 -15.75 26.68 5.28
C LEU A 376 -15.14 28.04 4.93
N LYS A 377 -15.92 29.13 5.04
CA LYS A 377 -15.45 30.50 4.81
C LYS A 377 -14.27 30.86 5.73
N ARG A 378 -14.35 30.49 7.01
CA ARG A 378 -13.25 30.71 7.97
C ARG A 378 -12.00 29.89 7.63
N MET A 379 -12.15 28.74 6.98
CA MET A 379 -11.06 27.84 6.61
C MET A 379 -10.38 28.21 5.27
N THR A 380 -10.98 29.06 4.44
CA THR A 380 -10.52 29.36 3.07
C THR A 380 -9.03 29.68 2.98
N GLN A 381 -8.51 30.57 3.83
CA GLN A 381 -7.11 30.98 3.78
C GLN A 381 -6.15 29.85 4.21
N THR A 382 -6.52 29.13 5.26
CA THR A 382 -5.75 27.96 5.71
C THR A 382 -5.77 26.87 4.66
N ALA A 383 -6.92 26.62 4.02
CA ALA A 383 -7.04 25.69 2.91
C ALA A 383 -6.07 26.03 1.77
N LYS A 384 -5.97 27.28 1.35
CA LYS A 384 -5.02 27.71 0.30
C LYS A 384 -3.57 27.43 0.68
N VAL A 385 -3.19 27.72 1.92
CA VAL A 385 -1.84 27.45 2.42
C VAL A 385 -1.53 25.97 2.44
N LEU A 386 -2.46 25.12 2.89
CA LEU A 386 -2.29 23.67 2.89
C LEU A 386 -2.29 23.12 1.45
N SER A 387 -3.22 23.57 0.62
CA SER A 387 -3.36 23.20 -0.78
C SER A 387 -2.10 23.49 -1.61
N SER A 388 -1.38 24.60 -1.31
CA SER A 388 -0.11 24.93 -1.97
C SER A 388 1.00 23.90 -1.69
N LYS A 389 0.81 23.06 -0.66
CA LYS A 389 1.67 21.93 -0.30
C LYS A 389 1.07 20.58 -0.69
N GLY A 390 -0.05 20.57 -1.43
CA GLY A 390 -0.80 19.36 -1.77
C GLY A 390 -1.64 18.79 -0.64
N GLN A 391 -1.73 19.47 0.51
CA GLN A 391 -2.46 19.00 1.68
C GLN A 391 -3.91 19.44 1.69
N VAL A 392 -4.77 18.67 2.35
CA VAL A 392 -6.20 18.95 2.56
C VAL A 392 -6.50 19.10 4.05
N ILE A 393 -7.55 19.84 4.40
CA ILE A 393 -8.00 19.96 5.79
C ILE A 393 -8.69 18.66 6.22
N TYR A 394 -8.09 17.93 7.15
CA TYR A 394 -8.59 16.63 7.61
C TYR A 394 -10.02 16.72 8.15
N ALA A 395 -10.36 17.75 8.94
CA ALA A 395 -11.70 17.90 9.51
C ALA A 395 -12.81 17.90 8.45
N VAL A 396 -12.57 18.55 7.29
CA VAL A 396 -13.51 18.58 6.16
C VAL A 396 -13.63 17.21 5.53
N VAL A 397 -12.48 16.57 5.24
CA VAL A 397 -12.45 15.25 4.62
C VAL A 397 -13.06 14.20 5.55
N LYS A 398 -12.75 14.24 6.84
CA LYS A 398 -13.31 13.33 7.85
C LYS A 398 -14.82 13.47 7.99
N TYR A 399 -15.33 14.69 7.90
CA TYR A 399 -16.77 14.93 7.87
C TYR A 399 -17.43 14.24 6.66
N LEU A 400 -16.87 14.43 5.46
CA LEU A 400 -17.35 13.78 4.24
C LEU A 400 -17.33 12.24 4.38
N VAL A 401 -16.24 11.65 4.88
CA VAL A 401 -16.13 10.21 5.15
C VAL A 401 -17.24 9.75 6.11
N ASN A 402 -17.44 10.47 7.22
CA ASN A 402 -18.43 10.10 8.23
C ASN A 402 -19.87 10.20 7.72
N LYS A 403 -20.16 11.15 6.84
CA LYS A 403 -21.48 11.31 6.23
C LYS A 403 -21.75 10.34 5.09
N SER A 404 -20.69 9.80 4.47
CA SER A 404 -20.76 8.89 3.33
C SER A 404 -20.81 7.40 3.71
N LYS A 405 -20.64 7.02 4.97
CA LYS A 405 -20.71 5.62 5.42
C LYS A 405 -22.13 5.07 5.52
#